data_44e2bc23d9261f3994bb7ebc28d0ae61
#
_entry.id   44e2bc23d9261f3994bb7ebc28d0ae61
#
_cell.length_a   1.000
_cell.length_b   1.000
_cell.length_c   1.000
_cell.angle_alpha   90.00
_cell.angle_beta   90.00
_cell.angle_gamma   90.00
#
_symmetry.space_group_name_H-M   'P 1'
#
loop_
_entity.id
_entity.type
_entity.pdbx_description
1 polymer ?
#
loop_
_entity_poly.entity_id
_entity_poly.type
_entity_poly.pdbx_seq_one_letter_code
_entity_poly.pdbx_strand_id
1 'polypeptide(L)'
;MKIYSLPVPALLLALSLPAAATARDLGDFGAGYDLARGVCATCHRVEKGDTSEKHIDVAAFQTIADSPAKTALGLRVFLKSPHRNMPDLILSETEIDSVIAYIQSLKEIGKDR
;
A
#
# COMPACT_ATOMS: atom_id res chain seq x y z
N MET A 1 14.55 -47.57 56.16
CA MET A 1 13.78 -46.40 55.74
C MET A 1 13.88 -46.27 54.20
N LYS A 2 12.88 -46.72 53.46
CA LYS A 2 12.87 -46.71 51.97
C LYS A 2 12.33 -45.37 51.46
N ILE A 3 13.18 -44.59 50.82
CA ILE A 3 12.78 -43.33 50.19
C ILE A 3 12.20 -43.68 48.83
N TYR A 4 10.91 -43.54 48.66
CA TYR A 4 10.25 -43.69 47.37
C TYR A 4 10.39 -42.37 46.58
N SER A 5 11.25 -42.44 45.56
CA SER A 5 11.37 -41.35 44.59
C SER A 5 10.17 -41.38 43.65
N LEU A 6 9.30 -40.37 43.72
CA LEU A 6 8.18 -40.19 42.81
C LEU A 6 8.70 -39.53 41.55
N PRO A 7 8.35 -40.01 40.35
CA PRO A 7 8.71 -39.34 39.11
C PRO A 7 7.84 -38.09 38.92
N VAL A 8 8.49 -36.95 38.79
CA VAL A 8 7.86 -35.70 38.42
C VAL A 8 7.52 -35.77 36.92
N PRO A 9 6.26 -35.68 36.50
CA PRO A 9 5.94 -35.61 35.08
C PRO A 9 6.43 -34.27 34.53
N ALA A 10 7.33 -34.30 33.55
CA ALA A 10 7.75 -33.15 32.79
C ALA A 10 6.59 -32.67 31.94
N LEU A 11 5.94 -31.58 32.36
CA LEU A 11 4.89 -30.90 31.61
C LEU A 11 5.55 -30.18 30.44
N LEU A 12 5.51 -30.77 29.25
CA LEU A 12 5.92 -30.14 28.01
C LEU A 12 4.93 -29.01 27.66
N LEU A 13 5.31 -27.79 28.02
CA LEU A 13 4.60 -26.59 27.62
C LEU A 13 4.86 -26.37 26.12
N ALA A 14 3.93 -26.82 25.30
CA ALA A 14 3.95 -26.52 23.86
C ALA A 14 3.78 -25.01 23.68
N LEU A 15 4.88 -24.28 23.41
CA LEU A 15 4.82 -22.90 22.93
C LEU A 15 4.19 -22.91 21.53
N SER A 16 2.89 -22.62 21.44
CA SER A 16 2.25 -22.27 20.20
C SER A 16 2.76 -20.89 19.78
N LEU A 17 3.72 -20.87 18.85
CA LEU A 17 4.12 -19.63 18.16
C LEU A 17 2.89 -19.10 17.42
N PRO A 18 2.50 -17.81 17.63
CA PRO A 18 1.48 -17.21 16.78
C PRO A 18 1.98 -17.27 15.34
N ALA A 19 1.15 -17.79 14.44
CA ALA A 19 1.39 -17.71 13.01
C ALA A 19 1.65 -16.24 12.68
N ALA A 20 2.85 -15.94 12.16
CA ALA A 20 3.17 -14.62 11.68
C ALA A 20 2.08 -14.23 10.69
N ALA A 21 1.30 -13.20 11.02
CA ALA A 21 0.38 -12.60 10.08
C ALA A 21 1.24 -12.20 8.87
N THR A 22 1.02 -12.87 7.73
CA THR A 22 1.68 -12.52 6.49
C THR A 22 1.41 -11.04 6.27
N ALA A 23 2.46 -10.23 6.25
CA ALA A 23 2.35 -8.85 5.81
C ALA A 23 1.61 -8.90 4.46
N ARG A 24 0.44 -8.26 4.39
CA ARG A 24 -0.29 -8.15 3.12
C ARG A 24 0.71 -7.58 2.13
N ASP A 25 0.82 -8.24 1.01
CA ASP A 25 1.68 -7.79 -0.07
C ASP A 25 1.32 -6.32 -0.36
N LEU A 26 2.24 -5.40 -0.04
CA LEU A 26 1.98 -3.96 -0.11
C LEU A 26 1.93 -3.47 -1.57
N GLY A 27 1.79 -4.40 -2.49
CA GLY A 27 1.81 -4.16 -3.93
C GLY A 27 3.25 -4.05 -4.47
N ASP A 28 3.39 -4.29 -5.75
CA ASP A 28 4.64 -4.17 -6.48
C ASP A 28 4.81 -2.73 -7.00
N PHE A 29 5.85 -2.04 -6.52
CA PHE A 29 6.17 -0.68 -6.94
C PHE A 29 6.38 -0.59 -8.47
N GLY A 30 7.12 -1.54 -9.06
CA GLY A 30 7.42 -1.55 -10.50
C GLY A 30 6.14 -1.74 -11.33
N ALA A 31 5.33 -2.71 -10.96
CA ALA A 31 4.02 -2.93 -11.61
C ALA A 31 3.10 -1.71 -11.43
N GLY A 32 3.14 -1.06 -10.27
CA GLY A 32 2.40 0.17 -10.01
C GLY A 32 2.85 1.33 -10.88
N TYR A 33 4.15 1.48 -11.08
CA TYR A 33 4.73 2.48 -11.97
C TYR A 33 4.34 2.22 -13.43
N ASP A 34 4.44 0.99 -13.90
CA ASP A 34 4.07 0.62 -15.27
C ASP A 34 2.58 0.87 -15.53
N LEU A 35 1.71 0.52 -14.57
CA LEU A 35 0.28 0.81 -14.65
C LEU A 35 0.03 2.32 -14.68
N ALA A 36 0.69 3.09 -13.82
CA ALA A 36 0.57 4.54 -13.78
C ALA A 36 0.94 5.17 -15.13
N ARG A 37 2.06 4.76 -15.72
CA ARG A 37 2.50 5.26 -17.02
C ARG A 37 1.60 4.81 -18.17
N GLY A 38 1.14 3.58 -18.15
CA GLY A 38 0.34 3.02 -19.24
C GLY A 38 -1.11 3.50 -19.27
N VAL A 39 -1.67 3.80 -18.11
CA VAL A 39 -3.10 4.10 -17.96
C VAL A 39 -3.31 5.50 -17.39
N CYS A 40 -2.77 5.78 -16.21
CA CYS A 40 -3.07 7.01 -15.47
C CYS A 40 -2.44 8.25 -16.11
N ALA A 41 -1.31 8.09 -16.79
CA ALA A 41 -0.59 9.19 -17.46
C ALA A 41 -1.38 9.84 -18.61
N THR A 42 -2.47 9.23 -19.05
CA THR A 42 -3.40 9.85 -20.00
C THR A 42 -4.00 11.15 -19.45
N CYS A 43 -4.22 11.22 -18.14
CA CYS A 43 -4.81 12.37 -17.48
C CYS A 43 -3.97 12.93 -16.32
N HIS A 44 -3.17 12.11 -15.66
CA HIS A 44 -2.37 12.51 -14.49
C HIS A 44 -0.91 12.72 -14.87
N ARG A 45 -0.25 13.65 -14.17
CA ARG A 45 1.21 13.69 -14.11
C ARG A 45 1.64 12.63 -13.10
N VAL A 46 2.27 11.56 -13.58
CA VAL A 46 2.57 10.39 -12.75
C VAL A 46 4.00 10.34 -12.27
N GLU A 47 4.91 11.08 -12.90
CA GLU A 47 6.33 11.04 -12.55
C GLU A 47 6.61 11.85 -11.27
N LYS A 48 7.64 11.41 -10.54
CA LYS A 48 8.11 12.12 -9.35
C LYS A 48 8.54 13.54 -9.69
N GLY A 49 7.99 14.52 -8.95
CA GLY A 49 8.36 15.92 -9.10
C GLY A 49 8.03 16.54 -10.46
N ASP A 50 7.16 15.94 -11.24
CA ASP A 50 6.73 16.49 -12.53
C ASP A 50 6.01 17.83 -12.34
N THR A 51 6.64 18.91 -12.79
CA THR A 51 6.14 20.28 -12.75
C THR A 51 5.62 20.76 -14.12
N SER A 52 5.51 19.86 -15.09
CA SER A 52 4.98 20.23 -16.42
C SER A 52 3.56 20.80 -16.33
N GLU A 53 3.20 21.64 -17.29
CA GLU A 53 1.84 22.19 -17.38
C GLU A 53 0.82 21.21 -18.00
N LYS A 54 1.27 19.99 -18.31
CA LYS A 54 0.38 18.91 -18.78
C LYS A 54 -0.65 18.58 -17.70
N HIS A 55 -1.91 18.51 -18.10
CA HIS A 55 -3.00 18.06 -17.21
C HIS A 55 -3.07 18.85 -15.89
N ILE A 56 -2.90 20.16 -15.98
CA ILE A 56 -2.87 21.07 -14.83
C ILE A 56 -4.13 21.00 -13.98
N ASP A 57 -5.27 20.67 -14.59
CA ASP A 57 -6.58 20.54 -13.93
C ASP A 57 -6.78 19.22 -13.21
N VAL A 58 -5.82 18.29 -13.34
CA VAL A 58 -5.88 16.96 -12.72
C VAL A 58 -4.77 16.83 -11.70
N ALA A 59 -5.11 16.33 -10.52
CA ALA A 59 -4.12 16.18 -9.44
C ALA A 59 -2.94 15.31 -9.87
N ALA A 60 -1.71 15.84 -9.74
CA ALA A 60 -0.50 15.07 -9.96
C ALA A 60 -0.34 13.99 -8.88
N PHE A 61 0.26 12.86 -9.22
CA PHE A 61 0.55 11.81 -8.25
C PHE A 61 1.43 12.29 -7.10
N GLN A 62 2.37 13.19 -7.37
CA GLN A 62 3.17 13.85 -6.33
C GLN A 62 2.28 14.62 -5.33
N THR A 63 1.33 15.40 -5.81
CA THR A 63 0.39 16.14 -4.96
C THR A 63 -0.47 15.19 -4.12
N ILE A 64 -0.90 14.09 -4.72
CA ILE A 64 -1.67 13.05 -4.01
C ILE A 64 -0.81 12.42 -2.92
N ALA A 65 0.42 12.05 -3.22
CA ALA A 65 1.36 11.45 -2.29
C ALA A 65 1.68 12.35 -1.10
N ASP A 66 1.89 13.63 -1.35
CA ASP A 66 2.26 14.62 -0.31
C ASP A 66 1.06 15.05 0.56
N SER A 67 -0.15 14.70 0.19
CA SER A 67 -1.34 15.03 0.98
C SER A 67 -1.49 14.09 2.18
N PRO A 68 -1.46 14.58 3.42
CA PRO A 68 -1.63 13.75 4.61
C PRO A 68 -3.02 13.09 4.69
N ALA A 69 -4.02 13.66 4.02
CA ALA A 69 -5.37 13.11 3.94
C ALA A 69 -5.48 11.92 2.98
N LYS A 70 -4.49 11.69 2.11
CA LYS A 70 -4.50 10.62 1.11
C LYS A 70 -3.75 9.38 1.61
N THR A 71 -4.36 8.69 2.56
CA THR A 71 -3.84 7.42 3.08
C THR A 71 -3.98 6.28 2.05
N ALA A 72 -3.22 5.20 2.22
CA ALA A 72 -3.36 4.02 1.37
C ALA A 72 -4.79 3.46 1.37
N LEU A 73 -5.44 3.43 2.52
CA LEU A 73 -6.85 3.01 2.63
C LEU A 73 -7.78 3.96 1.90
N GLY A 74 -7.59 5.28 2.06
CA GLY A 74 -8.36 6.30 1.36
C GLY A 74 -8.21 6.20 -0.16
N LEU A 75 -6.99 5.98 -0.65
CA LEU A 75 -6.72 5.77 -2.07
C LEU A 75 -7.39 4.50 -2.60
N ARG A 76 -7.40 3.42 -1.82
CA ARG A 76 -8.10 2.18 -2.18
C ARG A 76 -9.61 2.41 -2.35
N VAL A 77 -10.24 3.08 -1.41
CA VAL A 77 -11.67 3.42 -1.49
C VAL A 77 -11.93 4.29 -2.71
N PHE A 78 -11.06 5.29 -2.94
CA PHE A 78 -11.19 6.22 -4.06
C PHE A 78 -11.06 5.52 -5.42
N LEU A 79 -10.11 4.61 -5.59
CA LEU A 79 -9.90 3.85 -6.82
C LEU A 79 -11.02 2.85 -7.12
N LYS A 80 -11.74 2.40 -6.08
CA LYS A 80 -12.90 1.50 -6.21
C LYS A 80 -14.24 2.23 -6.36
N SER A 81 -14.26 3.54 -6.24
CA SER A 81 -15.47 4.34 -6.29
C SER A 81 -15.48 5.22 -7.53
N PRO A 82 -16.61 5.36 -8.22
CA PRO A 82 -16.74 6.34 -9.29
C PRO A 82 -16.47 7.75 -8.74
N HIS A 83 -15.60 8.50 -9.38
CA HIS A 83 -15.36 9.88 -9.02
C HIS A 83 -15.32 10.79 -10.24
N ARG A 84 -15.61 12.07 -9.99
CA ARG A 84 -15.86 13.03 -11.03
C ARG A 84 -14.71 13.11 -12.05
N ASN A 85 -15.05 13.00 -13.34
CA ASN A 85 -14.13 13.15 -14.47
C ASN A 85 -13.01 12.11 -14.59
N MET A 86 -12.99 11.08 -13.78
CA MET A 86 -12.10 9.94 -13.93
C MET A 86 -12.88 8.76 -14.50
N PRO A 87 -12.37 8.07 -15.55
CA PRO A 87 -13.03 6.89 -16.08
C PRO A 87 -13.17 5.82 -15.00
N ASP A 88 -14.25 5.04 -15.07
CA ASP A 88 -14.45 3.90 -14.19
C ASP A 88 -13.49 2.80 -14.60
N LEU A 89 -12.31 2.77 -13.96
CA LEU A 89 -11.27 1.78 -14.22
C LEU A 89 -11.55 0.53 -13.40
N ILE A 90 -11.72 -0.59 -14.08
CA ILE A 90 -11.83 -1.89 -13.42
C ILE A 90 -10.42 -2.42 -13.16
N LEU A 91 -9.87 -2.11 -11.99
CA LEU A 91 -8.57 -2.59 -11.53
C LEU A 91 -8.75 -3.82 -10.63
N SER A 92 -7.89 -4.80 -10.80
CA SER A 92 -7.77 -5.92 -9.85
C SER A 92 -7.24 -5.42 -8.49
N GLU A 93 -7.42 -6.21 -7.43
CA GLU A 93 -6.89 -5.87 -6.10
C GLU A 93 -5.37 -5.68 -6.14
N THR A 94 -4.66 -6.53 -6.89
CA THR A 94 -3.19 -6.44 -7.04
C THR A 94 -2.77 -5.16 -7.76
N GLU A 95 -3.48 -4.74 -8.80
CA GLU A 95 -3.21 -3.48 -9.50
C GLU A 95 -3.48 -2.28 -8.61
N ILE A 96 -4.56 -2.31 -7.82
CA ILE A 96 -4.85 -1.26 -6.83
C ILE A 96 -3.73 -1.18 -5.80
N ASP A 97 -3.29 -2.30 -5.24
CA ASP A 97 -2.20 -2.32 -4.26
C ASP A 97 -0.90 -1.80 -4.87
N SER A 98 -0.58 -2.20 -6.09
CA SER A 98 0.63 -1.80 -6.79
C SER A 98 0.66 -0.30 -7.11
N VAL A 99 -0.43 0.25 -7.64
CA VAL A 99 -0.47 1.70 -7.94
C VAL A 99 -0.48 2.54 -6.66
N ILE A 100 -1.09 2.06 -5.57
CA ILE A 100 -1.02 2.73 -4.27
C ILE A 100 0.42 2.71 -3.74
N ALA A 101 1.12 1.57 -3.83
CA ALA A 101 2.52 1.46 -3.44
C ALA A 101 3.39 2.45 -4.22
N TYR A 102 3.17 2.57 -5.52
CA TYR A 102 3.86 3.57 -6.35
C TYR A 102 3.56 5.00 -5.89
N ILE A 103 2.28 5.38 -5.75
CA ILE A 103 1.89 6.73 -5.30
C ILE A 103 2.53 7.06 -3.95
N GLN A 104 2.44 6.15 -2.98
CA GLN A 104 2.99 6.37 -1.64
C GLN A 104 4.53 6.52 -1.64
N SER A 105 5.21 5.89 -2.60
CA SER A 105 6.66 6.03 -2.76
C SER A 105 7.11 7.42 -3.21
N LEU A 106 6.23 8.19 -3.82
CA LEU A 106 6.50 9.56 -4.25
C LEU A 106 6.53 10.55 -3.08
N LYS A 107 5.99 10.17 -1.94
CA LYS A 107 5.92 11.05 -0.77
C LYS A 107 7.30 11.56 -0.36
N GLU A 108 7.42 12.87 -0.22
CA GLU A 108 8.65 13.50 0.26
C GLU A 108 8.74 13.38 1.78
N ILE A 109 9.79 12.69 2.26
CA ILE A 109 10.04 12.53 3.68
C ILE A 109 10.43 13.88 4.28
N GLY A 110 9.63 14.41 5.19
CA GLY A 110 9.96 15.63 5.94
C GLY A 110 9.14 16.87 5.59
N LYS A 111 8.20 16.79 4.64
CA LYS A 111 7.30 17.91 4.30
C LYS A 111 6.17 18.13 5.31
N ASP A 112 5.99 17.21 6.25
CA ASP A 112 4.95 17.27 7.29
C ASP A 112 5.44 17.91 8.61
N ARG A 113 6.53 18.68 8.58
CA ARG A 113 7.04 19.41 9.76
C ARG A 113 6.73 20.88 9.71
#